data_1dc50909f75ea32085099f7fbad92aad
#
_entry.id   1dc50909f75ea32085099f7fbad92aad
#
_cell.length_a   1.000
_cell.length_b   1.000
_cell.length_c   1.000
_cell.angle_alpha   90.00
_cell.angle_beta   90.00
_cell.angle_gamma   90.00
#
_symmetry.space_group_name_H-M   'P 1'
#
loop_
_entity.id
_entity.type
_entity.pdbx_description
1 polymer ?
#
loop_
_entity_poly.entity_id
_entity_poly.type
_entity_poly.pdbx_seq_one_letter_code
_entity_poly.pdbx_strand_id
1 'polypeptide(L)'
;MIRPWEISLSLLRRLMNRNLTLYSQLDTLAECGIAPRDGAGPAELLSRHGDREYETSPFKLLLSVLGTESLEPPCLPLSDNVWHMRAECISGHGDYVKVALRMAALSNGVLPLDTVHDEFDWRQGAAWLAFTLRAREFRWPAKIEERWIDPNILSRFVVLLAEQETELRFTGLDLGGQDCLIGCATIEQFAALRKLTGLDFEWLG
;
A
#
# COMPACT_ATOMS: atom_id res chain seq x y z
N MET A 1 47.23 7.51 -1.93
CA MET A 1 46.72 8.62 -2.72
C MET A 1 45.27 8.29 -3.07
N ILE A 2 44.33 8.72 -2.22
CA ILE A 2 42.89 8.45 -2.37
C ILE A 2 42.36 9.42 -3.41
N ARG A 3 41.72 8.89 -4.45
CA ARG A 3 41.18 9.71 -5.55
C ARG A 3 39.99 10.55 -5.02
N PRO A 4 39.96 11.90 -5.22
CA PRO A 4 38.98 12.78 -4.56
C PRO A 4 37.55 12.68 -5.07
N TRP A 5 37.16 11.78 -5.93
CA TRP A 5 35.85 11.71 -6.62
C TRP A 5 35.09 10.39 -6.45
N GLU A 6 35.56 9.48 -5.60
CA GLU A 6 34.72 8.39 -5.10
C GLU A 6 33.85 8.86 -3.91
N ILE A 7 33.12 9.95 -4.09
CA ILE A 7 31.99 10.21 -3.22
C ILE A 7 30.98 9.12 -3.53
N SER A 8 30.83 8.17 -2.59
CA SER A 8 29.88 7.08 -2.70
C SER A 8 28.51 7.65 -3.07
N LEU A 9 27.84 7.08 -4.08
CA LEU A 9 26.47 7.43 -4.45
C LEU A 9 25.52 7.41 -3.23
N SER A 10 25.83 6.58 -2.22
CA SER A 10 25.15 6.56 -0.93
C SER A 10 25.35 7.85 -0.12
N LEU A 11 26.52 8.49 -0.22
CA LEU A 11 26.81 9.75 0.46
C LEU A 11 26.13 10.94 -0.25
N LEU A 12 26.12 10.92 -1.58
CA LEU A 12 25.36 11.89 -2.39
C LEU A 12 23.86 11.74 -2.15
N ARG A 13 23.31 10.52 -2.11
CA ARG A 13 21.92 10.27 -1.72
C ARG A 13 21.63 10.77 -0.31
N ARG A 14 22.52 10.54 0.68
CA ARG A 14 22.38 11.08 2.05
C ARG A 14 22.46 12.62 2.09
N LEU A 15 23.27 13.24 1.26
CA LEU A 15 23.38 14.71 1.20
C LEU A 15 22.17 15.32 0.48
N MET A 16 21.63 14.68 -0.55
CA MET A 16 20.40 15.09 -1.24
C MET A 16 19.15 14.88 -0.37
N ASN A 17 19.12 13.86 0.46
CA ASN A 17 17.99 13.60 1.39
C ASN A 17 18.03 14.48 2.67
N ARG A 18 19.03 15.31 2.86
CA ARG A 18 19.24 16.01 4.14
C ARG A 18 18.24 17.11 4.47
N ASN A 19 17.29 17.45 3.57
CA ASN A 19 16.28 18.49 3.82
C ASN A 19 14.95 18.22 3.08
N LEU A 20 14.52 16.97 2.99
CA LEU A 20 13.20 16.65 2.46
C LEU A 20 12.15 16.90 3.54
N THR A 21 11.64 18.11 3.61
CA THR A 21 10.54 18.45 4.52
C THR A 21 9.30 17.64 4.20
N LEU A 22 8.38 17.48 5.17
CA LEU A 22 7.10 16.80 4.95
C LEU A 22 6.36 17.34 3.71
N TYR A 23 6.35 18.67 3.53
CA TYR A 23 5.68 19.31 2.39
C TYR A 23 6.30 18.89 1.05
N SER A 24 7.63 18.92 0.94
CA SER A 24 8.31 18.49 -0.30
C SER A 24 8.14 17.01 -0.60
N GLN A 25 8.01 16.18 0.44
CA GLN A 25 7.70 14.76 0.27
C GLN A 25 6.26 14.56 -0.24
N LEU A 26 5.29 15.31 0.29
CA LEU A 26 3.90 15.27 -0.18
C LEU A 26 3.79 15.71 -1.64
N ASP A 27 4.44 16.80 -2.03
CA ASP A 27 4.48 17.27 -3.42
C ASP A 27 5.06 16.19 -4.36
N THR A 28 6.18 15.58 -3.94
CA THR A 28 6.82 14.50 -4.71
C THR A 28 5.91 13.27 -4.86
N LEU A 29 5.22 12.87 -3.79
CA LEU A 29 4.30 11.73 -3.84
C LEU A 29 3.07 12.04 -4.71
N ALA A 30 2.58 13.29 -4.69
CA ALA A 30 1.48 13.71 -5.55
C ALA A 30 1.83 13.59 -7.04
N GLU A 31 3.08 13.91 -7.44
CA GLU A 31 3.58 13.67 -8.79
C GLU A 31 3.57 12.18 -9.18
N CYS A 32 3.66 11.29 -8.19
CA CYS A 32 3.58 9.84 -8.38
C CYS A 32 2.14 9.28 -8.30
N GLY A 33 1.13 10.14 -8.12
CA GLY A 33 -0.26 9.75 -7.98
C GLY A 33 -0.65 9.30 -6.57
N ILE A 34 0.16 9.60 -5.55
CA ILE A 34 -0.12 9.29 -4.15
C ILE A 34 -0.38 10.59 -3.39
N ALA A 35 -1.62 10.79 -2.98
CA ALA A 35 -2.04 11.99 -2.26
C ALA A 35 -2.83 11.63 -1.00
N PRO A 36 -2.81 12.49 0.03
CA PRO A 36 -3.75 12.39 1.13
C PRO A 36 -5.18 12.54 0.64
N ARG A 37 -6.14 11.92 1.35
CA ARG A 37 -7.57 12.19 1.15
C ARG A 37 -7.94 13.62 1.46
N ASP A 38 -9.07 14.07 0.94
CA ASP A 38 -9.66 15.34 1.29
C ASP A 38 -9.85 15.44 2.82
N GLY A 39 -9.31 16.50 3.42
CA GLY A 39 -9.30 16.71 4.86
C GLY A 39 -8.10 16.14 5.61
N ALA A 40 -7.35 15.20 5.05
CA ALA A 40 -6.12 14.67 5.62
C ALA A 40 -4.92 15.54 5.18
N GLY A 41 -4.71 16.66 5.85
CA GLY A 41 -3.65 17.61 5.52
C GLY A 41 -2.36 17.43 6.34
N PRO A 42 -1.33 18.27 6.06
CA PRO A 42 -0.06 18.24 6.79
C PRO A 42 -0.22 18.36 8.31
N ALA A 43 -1.23 19.09 8.79
CA ALA A 43 -1.49 19.26 10.22
C ALA A 43 -1.85 17.91 10.89
N GLU A 44 -2.63 17.05 10.23
CA GLU A 44 -2.95 15.72 10.75
C GLU A 44 -1.71 14.82 10.76
N LEU A 45 -0.91 14.85 9.69
CA LEU A 45 0.35 14.10 9.61
C LEU A 45 1.30 14.52 10.74
N LEU A 46 1.45 15.82 10.98
CA LEU A 46 2.30 16.35 12.06
C LEU A 46 1.75 16.06 13.46
N SER A 47 0.45 15.81 13.61
CA SER A 47 -0.11 15.35 14.89
C SER A 47 0.27 13.90 15.22
N ARG A 48 0.58 13.09 14.22
CA ARG A 48 0.98 11.67 14.38
C ARG A 48 2.48 11.52 14.62
N HIS A 49 3.29 12.29 13.89
CA HIS A 49 4.75 12.28 13.97
C HIS A 49 5.30 13.69 13.81
N GLY A 50 6.41 13.98 14.50
CA GLY A 50 7.09 15.25 14.36
C GLY A 50 7.76 15.42 12.99
N ASP A 51 7.94 16.67 12.55
CA ASP A 51 8.53 17.00 11.24
C ASP A 51 9.89 16.32 11.02
N ARG A 52 10.72 16.29 12.07
CA ARG A 52 12.04 15.62 12.03
C ARG A 52 11.98 14.11 11.80
N GLU A 53 10.90 13.44 12.21
CA GLU A 53 10.76 12.00 12.01
C GLU A 53 10.55 11.70 10.54
N TYR A 54 9.76 12.52 9.82
CA TYR A 54 9.59 12.43 8.37
C TYR A 54 10.89 12.70 7.61
N GLU A 55 11.73 13.62 8.10
CA GLU A 55 13.05 13.92 7.52
C GLU A 55 14.05 12.78 7.75
N THR A 56 13.95 12.06 8.87
CA THR A 56 14.86 10.97 9.22
C THR A 56 14.62 9.72 8.38
N SER A 57 13.37 9.44 8.01
CA SER A 57 12.98 8.32 7.16
C SER A 57 12.13 8.80 5.98
N PRO A 58 12.73 9.55 5.04
CA PRO A 58 12.01 10.19 3.97
C PRO A 58 11.19 9.21 3.16
N PHE A 59 9.97 9.61 2.80
CA PHE A 59 8.97 8.85 2.07
C PHE A 59 8.50 7.57 2.77
N LYS A 60 9.40 6.78 3.36
CA LYS A 60 9.04 5.50 3.98
C LYS A 60 8.06 5.69 5.14
N LEU A 61 8.36 6.62 6.07
CA LEU A 61 7.47 6.93 7.17
C LEU A 61 6.17 7.56 6.67
N LEU A 62 6.26 8.53 5.75
CA LEU A 62 5.09 9.21 5.21
C LEU A 62 4.13 8.24 4.51
N LEU A 63 4.62 7.36 3.65
CA LEU A 63 3.83 6.33 2.98
C LEU A 63 3.19 5.36 3.97
N SER A 64 3.93 4.95 5.01
CA SER A 64 3.38 4.10 6.07
C SER A 64 2.23 4.79 6.81
N VAL A 65 2.39 6.06 7.17
CA VAL A 65 1.35 6.85 7.86
C VAL A 65 0.14 7.07 6.94
N LEU A 66 0.35 7.41 5.68
CA LEU A 66 -0.73 7.59 4.69
C LEU A 66 -1.54 6.31 4.47
N GLY A 67 -0.86 5.15 4.48
CA GLY A 67 -1.49 3.84 4.24
C GLY A 67 -2.10 3.18 5.47
N THR A 68 -1.83 3.70 6.67
CA THR A 68 -2.34 3.14 7.93
C THR A 68 -3.77 3.63 8.20
N GLU A 69 -4.66 2.69 8.52
CA GLU A 69 -6.04 3.01 8.93
C GLU A 69 -6.07 3.78 10.24
N SER A 70 -6.99 4.73 10.35
CA SER A 70 -7.28 5.43 11.60
C SER A 70 -7.87 4.47 12.63
N LEU A 71 -7.56 4.67 13.91
CA LEU A 71 -8.24 3.97 15.01
C LEU A 71 -9.63 4.55 15.30
N GLU A 72 -9.87 5.77 14.85
CA GLU A 72 -11.16 6.44 15.04
C GLU A 72 -12.09 6.19 13.83
N PRO A 73 -13.39 5.94 14.06
CA PRO A 73 -14.34 5.83 12.96
C PRO A 73 -14.31 7.08 12.06
N PRO A 74 -14.33 6.89 10.73
CA PRO A 74 -14.69 5.67 10.00
C PRO A 74 -13.56 4.66 9.76
N CYS A 75 -12.44 4.69 10.48
CA CYS A 75 -11.32 3.74 10.39
C CYS A 75 -10.72 3.68 8.97
N LEU A 76 -10.64 4.81 8.31
CA LEU A 76 -10.11 4.92 6.96
C LEU A 76 -8.64 5.33 6.99
N PRO A 77 -7.83 4.91 6.01
CA PRO A 77 -6.47 5.39 5.85
C PRO A 77 -6.47 6.85 5.42
N LEU A 78 -5.34 7.54 5.60
CA LEU A 78 -5.17 8.92 5.16
C LEU A 78 -5.04 9.06 3.64
N SER A 79 -4.81 7.94 2.93
CA SER A 79 -4.73 7.89 1.46
C SER A 79 -5.40 6.64 0.91
N ASP A 80 -6.07 6.78 -0.24
CA ASP A 80 -6.60 5.64 -0.99
C ASP A 80 -5.56 4.99 -1.91
N ASN A 81 -4.42 5.66 -2.15
CA ASN A 81 -3.44 5.27 -3.14
C ASN A 81 -2.33 4.36 -2.57
N VAL A 82 -2.25 4.21 -1.27
CA VAL A 82 -1.30 3.35 -0.57
C VAL A 82 -1.95 2.65 0.61
N TRP A 83 -1.59 1.41 0.86
CA TRP A 83 -2.03 0.62 2.01
C TRP A 83 -0.82 0.09 2.77
N HIS A 84 -0.71 0.43 4.06
CA HIS A 84 0.22 -0.19 4.99
C HIS A 84 -0.42 -1.47 5.51
N MET A 85 -0.03 -2.59 4.93
CA MET A 85 -0.56 -3.90 5.26
C MET A 85 0.36 -4.63 6.23
N ARG A 86 -0.23 -5.24 7.25
CA ARG A 86 0.42 -6.26 8.09
C ARG A 86 -0.03 -7.63 7.60
N ALA A 87 0.90 -8.53 7.35
CA ALA A 87 0.58 -9.89 6.90
C ALA A 87 -0.20 -10.69 7.96
N GLU A 88 -0.01 -10.37 9.25
CA GLU A 88 -0.77 -10.94 10.38
C GLU A 88 -2.03 -10.10 10.65
N CYS A 89 -3.02 -10.14 9.75
CA CYS A 89 -4.22 -9.31 9.84
C CYS A 89 -5.54 -10.08 9.83
N ILE A 90 -5.51 -11.42 9.79
CA ILE A 90 -6.71 -12.24 9.69
C ILE A 90 -7.06 -12.82 11.06
N SER A 91 -8.18 -12.40 11.63
CA SER A 91 -8.67 -12.84 12.94
C SER A 91 -10.05 -13.50 12.85
N GLY A 92 -10.79 -13.31 11.77
CA GLY A 92 -12.12 -13.86 11.59
C GLY A 92 -12.95 -13.18 10.51
N HIS A 93 -14.25 -13.29 10.65
CA HIS A 93 -15.21 -12.72 9.72
C HIS A 93 -15.02 -11.21 9.54
N GLY A 94 -15.08 -10.76 8.30
CA GLY A 94 -14.92 -9.38 7.88
C GLY A 94 -13.47 -8.99 7.54
N ASP A 95 -12.45 -9.80 7.88
CA ASP A 95 -11.07 -9.40 7.62
C ASP A 95 -10.69 -9.59 6.15
N TYR A 96 -11.13 -10.67 5.49
CA TYR A 96 -10.96 -10.78 4.03
C TYR A 96 -11.84 -9.77 3.26
N VAL A 97 -12.97 -9.36 3.83
CA VAL A 97 -13.77 -8.24 3.28
C VAL A 97 -12.95 -6.95 3.28
N LYS A 98 -12.28 -6.62 4.39
CA LYS A 98 -11.38 -5.44 4.46
C LYS A 98 -10.27 -5.52 3.44
N VAL A 99 -9.60 -6.68 3.31
CA VAL A 99 -8.56 -6.91 2.29
C VAL A 99 -9.11 -6.63 0.90
N ALA A 100 -10.26 -7.20 0.55
CA ALA A 100 -10.89 -7.01 -0.76
C ALA A 100 -11.20 -5.54 -1.04
N LEU A 101 -11.82 -4.84 -0.08
CA LEU A 101 -12.17 -3.43 -0.21
C LEU A 101 -10.92 -2.54 -0.33
N ARG A 102 -9.82 -2.87 0.36
CA ARG A 102 -8.55 -2.14 0.23
C ARG A 102 -7.92 -2.36 -1.15
N MET A 103 -7.87 -3.58 -1.66
CA MET A 103 -7.38 -3.87 -3.01
C MET A 103 -8.24 -3.17 -4.08
N ALA A 104 -9.56 -3.16 -3.88
CA ALA A 104 -10.47 -2.43 -4.76
C ALA A 104 -10.22 -0.91 -4.74
N ALA A 105 -10.07 -0.31 -3.55
CA ALA A 105 -9.79 1.13 -3.42
C ALA A 105 -8.49 1.52 -4.12
N LEU A 106 -7.41 0.75 -3.91
CA LEU A 106 -6.12 0.97 -4.57
C LEU A 106 -6.21 0.93 -6.10
N SER A 107 -7.15 0.17 -6.66
CA SER A 107 -7.34 0.07 -8.12
C SER A 107 -7.97 1.31 -8.76
N ASN A 108 -8.24 2.37 -7.98
CA ASN A 108 -8.82 3.63 -8.45
C ASN A 108 -10.09 3.43 -9.30
N GLY A 109 -11.01 2.58 -8.79
CA GLY A 109 -12.31 2.31 -9.44
C GLY A 109 -12.27 1.28 -10.57
N VAL A 110 -11.13 0.71 -10.92
CA VAL A 110 -11.04 -0.35 -11.94
C VAL A 110 -11.70 -1.64 -11.47
N LEU A 111 -11.63 -1.93 -10.15
CA LEU A 111 -12.26 -3.07 -9.52
C LEU A 111 -13.45 -2.63 -8.63
N PRO A 112 -14.60 -2.25 -9.21
CA PRO A 112 -15.80 -1.89 -8.44
C PRO A 112 -16.44 -3.17 -7.90
N LEU A 113 -16.06 -3.57 -6.67
CA LEU A 113 -16.59 -4.76 -6.02
C LEU A 113 -17.95 -4.48 -5.38
N ASP A 114 -18.89 -5.39 -5.58
CA ASP A 114 -20.20 -5.40 -4.93
C ASP A 114 -20.39 -6.68 -4.10
N THR A 115 -21.34 -6.66 -3.14
CA THR A 115 -21.74 -7.83 -2.35
C THR A 115 -20.57 -8.58 -1.73
N VAL A 116 -19.57 -7.84 -1.24
CA VAL A 116 -18.34 -8.44 -0.65
C VAL A 116 -18.66 -9.07 0.70
N HIS A 117 -18.36 -10.35 0.86
CA HIS A 117 -18.50 -11.06 2.12
C HIS A 117 -17.48 -12.19 2.23
N ASP A 118 -17.19 -12.59 3.46
CA ASP A 118 -16.32 -13.72 3.76
C ASP A 118 -17.00 -14.70 4.72
N GLU A 119 -16.46 -15.92 4.78
CA GLU A 119 -16.91 -16.96 5.69
C GLU A 119 -15.69 -17.70 6.24
N PHE A 120 -15.79 -18.12 7.50
CA PHE A 120 -14.75 -18.88 8.19
C PHE A 120 -15.32 -20.14 8.82
N ASP A 121 -14.76 -21.28 8.48
CA ASP A 121 -14.98 -22.54 9.17
C ASP A 121 -13.70 -22.93 9.93
N TRP A 122 -13.63 -22.51 11.18
CA TRP A 122 -12.50 -22.78 12.06
C TRP A 122 -12.31 -24.27 12.35
N ARG A 123 -13.39 -25.07 12.26
CA ARG A 123 -13.33 -26.52 12.52
C ARG A 123 -12.65 -27.25 11.37
N GLN A 124 -12.85 -26.78 10.15
CA GLN A 124 -12.26 -27.35 8.95
C GLN A 124 -10.97 -26.62 8.53
N GLY A 125 -10.60 -25.54 9.20
CA GLY A 125 -9.45 -24.73 8.82
C GLY A 125 -9.61 -24.08 7.44
N ALA A 126 -10.84 -23.73 7.04
CA ALA A 126 -11.18 -23.23 5.74
C ALA A 126 -11.88 -21.87 5.82
N ALA A 127 -11.56 -21.01 4.90
CA ALA A 127 -12.25 -19.74 4.70
C ALA A 127 -12.52 -19.53 3.21
N TRP A 128 -13.37 -18.58 2.89
CA TRP A 128 -13.53 -18.10 1.53
C TRP A 128 -13.94 -16.62 1.52
N LEU A 129 -13.56 -15.94 0.45
CA LEU A 129 -13.97 -14.59 0.11
C LEU A 129 -14.88 -14.66 -1.12
N ALA A 130 -16.03 -13.99 -1.08
CA ALA A 130 -16.89 -13.84 -2.25
C ALA A 130 -17.26 -12.38 -2.49
N PHE A 131 -17.45 -12.05 -3.76
CA PHE A 131 -17.84 -10.73 -4.21
C PHE A 131 -18.38 -10.79 -5.65
N THR A 132 -19.01 -9.71 -6.07
CA THR A 132 -19.43 -9.50 -7.45
C THR A 132 -18.58 -8.39 -8.06
N LEU A 133 -18.11 -8.58 -9.29
CA LEU A 133 -17.44 -7.57 -10.11
C LEU A 133 -18.14 -7.51 -11.47
N ARG A 134 -18.75 -6.37 -11.80
CA ARG A 134 -19.46 -6.17 -13.08
C ARG A 134 -20.42 -7.33 -13.42
N ALA A 135 -21.27 -7.68 -12.46
CA ALA A 135 -22.26 -8.77 -12.56
C ALA A 135 -21.67 -10.21 -12.67
N ARG A 136 -20.36 -10.38 -12.55
CA ARG A 136 -19.70 -11.69 -12.44
C ARG A 136 -19.45 -12.01 -10.96
N GLU A 137 -19.90 -13.17 -10.52
CA GLU A 137 -19.68 -13.65 -9.16
C GLU A 137 -18.33 -14.36 -9.03
N PHE A 138 -17.64 -14.09 -7.93
CA PHE A 138 -16.38 -14.72 -7.55
C PHE A 138 -16.51 -15.33 -6.17
N ARG A 139 -15.93 -16.51 -6.00
CA ARG A 139 -15.77 -17.16 -4.72
C ARG A 139 -14.39 -17.79 -4.64
N TRP A 140 -13.54 -17.22 -3.79
CA TRP A 140 -12.16 -17.64 -3.65
C TRP A 140 -11.93 -18.35 -2.33
N PRO A 141 -11.49 -19.62 -2.34
CA PRO A 141 -11.07 -20.28 -1.13
C PRO A 141 -9.81 -19.61 -0.59
N ALA A 142 -9.71 -19.51 0.73
CA ALA A 142 -8.57 -19.04 1.47
C ALA A 142 -8.18 -20.07 2.53
N LYS A 143 -6.89 -20.21 2.79
CA LYS A 143 -6.37 -21.01 3.89
C LYS A 143 -6.43 -20.21 5.19
N ILE A 144 -6.67 -20.91 6.30
CA ILE A 144 -6.51 -20.34 7.64
C ILE A 144 -5.19 -20.87 8.19
N GLU A 145 -4.20 -19.96 8.30
CA GLU A 145 -2.91 -20.23 8.91
C GLU A 145 -2.70 -19.23 10.06
N GLU A 146 -3.15 -19.58 11.25
CA GLU A 146 -3.15 -18.70 12.41
C GLU A 146 -3.86 -17.36 12.10
N ARG A 147 -3.10 -16.25 12.06
CA ARG A 147 -3.60 -14.92 11.76
C ARG A 147 -3.04 -14.36 10.44
N TRP A 148 -2.33 -15.19 9.68
CA TRP A 148 -1.71 -14.76 8.44
C TRP A 148 -2.71 -14.67 7.29
N ILE A 149 -2.55 -13.64 6.49
CA ILE A 149 -3.30 -13.56 5.23
C ILE A 149 -2.85 -14.68 4.30
N ASP A 150 -3.80 -15.33 3.64
CA ASP A 150 -3.45 -16.23 2.53
C ASP A 150 -2.93 -15.41 1.35
N PRO A 151 -1.64 -15.53 0.97
CA PRO A 151 -1.06 -14.75 -0.12
C PRO A 151 -1.73 -15.00 -1.47
N ASN A 152 -2.41 -16.16 -1.63
CA ASN A 152 -3.17 -16.44 -2.85
C ASN A 152 -4.33 -15.47 -3.05
N ILE A 153 -4.90 -14.91 -1.99
CA ILE A 153 -5.96 -13.89 -2.11
C ILE A 153 -5.39 -12.62 -2.76
N LEU A 154 -4.22 -12.15 -2.32
CA LEU A 154 -3.56 -10.99 -2.92
C LEU A 154 -3.18 -11.25 -4.38
N SER A 155 -2.55 -12.41 -4.65
CA SER A 155 -2.17 -12.81 -6.02
C SER A 155 -3.37 -12.86 -6.97
N ARG A 156 -4.54 -13.31 -6.49
CA ARG A 156 -5.77 -13.31 -7.30
C ARG A 156 -6.27 -11.91 -7.63
N PHE A 157 -6.13 -10.95 -6.71
CA PHE A 157 -6.42 -9.53 -7.03
C PHE A 157 -5.45 -8.97 -8.05
N VAL A 158 -4.16 -9.35 -7.99
CA VAL A 158 -3.16 -8.96 -9.00
C VAL A 158 -3.57 -9.46 -10.38
N VAL A 159 -3.93 -10.74 -10.49
CA VAL A 159 -4.42 -11.33 -11.76
C VAL A 159 -5.71 -10.65 -12.20
N LEU A 160 -6.67 -10.46 -11.29
CA LEU A 160 -7.96 -9.85 -11.60
C LEU A 160 -7.81 -8.43 -12.15
N LEU A 161 -6.89 -7.62 -11.61
CA LEU A 161 -6.58 -6.29 -12.13
C LEU A 161 -5.93 -6.37 -13.51
N ALA A 162 -4.99 -7.31 -13.71
CA ALA A 162 -4.32 -7.50 -14.99
C ALA A 162 -5.26 -7.96 -16.13
N GLU A 163 -6.37 -8.62 -15.78
CA GLU A 163 -7.43 -8.99 -16.73
C GLU A 163 -8.31 -7.80 -17.17
N GLN A 164 -8.21 -6.65 -16.47
CA GLN A 164 -8.98 -5.47 -16.87
C GLN A 164 -8.22 -4.68 -17.95
N GLU A 165 -8.97 -3.97 -18.78
CA GLU A 165 -8.42 -3.05 -19.79
C GLU A 165 -7.88 -1.78 -19.10
N THR A 166 -6.72 -1.92 -18.43
CA THR A 166 -6.07 -0.84 -17.68
C THR A 166 -4.54 -1.00 -17.71
N GLU A 167 -3.85 0.14 -17.63
CA GLU A 167 -2.38 0.18 -17.45
C GLU A 167 -1.96 0.08 -15.98
N LEU A 168 -2.93 0.09 -15.05
CA LEU A 168 -2.67 -0.03 -13.63
C LEU A 168 -2.19 -1.44 -13.26
N ARG A 169 -1.19 -1.50 -12.38
CA ARG A 169 -0.69 -2.73 -11.76
C ARG A 169 -0.43 -2.49 -10.29
N PHE A 170 -0.63 -3.51 -9.48
CA PHE A 170 -0.28 -3.44 -8.06
C PHE A 170 1.23 -3.41 -7.86
N THR A 171 1.65 -2.61 -6.90
CA THR A 171 3.05 -2.45 -6.49
C THR A 171 3.21 -2.79 -5.02
N GLY A 172 4.40 -3.24 -4.63
CA GLY A 172 4.73 -3.56 -3.24
C GLY A 172 6.07 -2.97 -2.83
N LEU A 173 6.19 -2.65 -1.54
CA LEU A 173 7.45 -2.33 -0.89
C LEU A 173 7.53 -3.08 0.43
N ASP A 174 8.53 -3.94 0.58
CA ASP A 174 8.81 -4.62 1.84
C ASP A 174 9.35 -3.61 2.87
N LEU A 175 8.71 -3.55 4.02
CA LEU A 175 9.14 -2.72 5.14
C LEU A 175 10.02 -3.49 6.14
N GLY A 176 10.10 -4.79 5.95
CA GLY A 176 10.71 -5.75 6.86
C GLY A 176 9.74 -6.31 7.90
N GLY A 177 10.04 -7.50 8.41
CA GLY A 177 9.16 -8.20 9.36
C GLY A 177 7.88 -8.71 8.69
N GLN A 178 6.75 -8.20 9.13
CA GLN A 178 5.42 -8.60 8.65
C GLN A 178 4.69 -7.46 7.90
N ASP A 179 5.36 -6.35 7.71
CA ASP A 179 4.76 -5.12 7.19
C ASP A 179 5.20 -4.85 5.75
N CYS A 180 4.27 -4.45 4.91
CA CYS A 180 4.56 -3.97 3.56
C CYS A 180 3.65 -2.80 3.18
N LEU A 181 4.07 -2.06 2.16
CA LEU A 181 3.21 -1.09 1.49
C LEU A 181 2.71 -1.71 0.19
N ILE A 182 1.42 -1.61 -0.04
CA ILE A 182 0.79 -1.96 -1.33
C ILE A 182 0.24 -0.68 -1.94
N GLY A 183 0.51 -0.49 -3.22
CA GLY A 183 -0.02 0.60 -4.04
C GLY A 183 -0.52 0.06 -5.38
N CYS A 184 -0.96 0.99 -6.23
CA CYS A 184 -1.31 0.70 -7.61
C CYS A 184 -0.85 1.86 -8.48
N ALA A 185 -0.20 1.57 -9.61
CA ALA A 185 0.41 2.60 -10.44
C ALA A 185 0.42 2.20 -11.92
N THR A 186 0.50 3.19 -12.80
CA THR A 186 0.92 2.98 -14.19
C THR A 186 2.44 2.78 -14.27
N ILE A 187 2.95 2.38 -15.43
CA ILE A 187 4.40 2.22 -15.65
C ILE A 187 5.14 3.54 -15.38
N GLU A 188 4.58 4.67 -15.83
CA GLU A 188 5.17 6.00 -15.64
C GLU A 188 5.19 6.40 -14.16
N GLN A 189 4.06 6.24 -13.47
CA GLN A 189 3.95 6.53 -12.03
C GLN A 189 4.93 5.66 -11.22
N PHE A 190 5.03 4.39 -11.54
CA PHE A 190 5.96 3.46 -10.88
C PHE A 190 7.43 3.87 -11.08
N ALA A 191 7.79 4.23 -12.33
CA ALA A 191 9.14 4.68 -12.63
C ALA A 191 9.48 5.99 -11.89
N ALA A 192 8.52 6.94 -11.85
CA ALA A 192 8.63 8.19 -11.10
C ALA A 192 8.78 7.91 -9.59
N LEU A 193 7.92 7.05 -9.02
CA LEU A 193 7.94 6.68 -7.60
C LEU A 193 9.31 6.14 -7.18
N ARG A 194 9.84 5.16 -7.89
CA ARG A 194 11.18 4.61 -7.60
C ARG A 194 12.29 5.64 -7.74
N LYS A 195 12.25 6.44 -8.81
CA LYS A 195 13.28 7.45 -9.11
C LYS A 195 13.30 8.58 -8.07
N LEU A 196 12.12 9.12 -7.73
CA LEU A 196 11.99 10.30 -6.88
C LEU A 196 12.14 9.95 -5.39
N THR A 197 11.62 8.80 -4.96
CA THR A 197 11.71 8.38 -3.56
C THR A 197 12.99 7.61 -3.24
N GLY A 198 13.60 6.95 -4.23
CA GLY A 198 14.72 6.05 -4.05
C GLY A 198 14.36 4.75 -3.31
N LEU A 199 13.07 4.47 -3.13
CA LEU A 199 12.57 3.25 -2.49
C LEU A 199 12.47 2.11 -3.52
N ASP A 200 12.76 0.89 -3.08
CA ASP A 200 12.80 -0.30 -3.95
C ASP A 200 11.40 -0.93 -4.09
N PHE A 201 10.45 -0.17 -4.61
CA PHE A 201 9.15 -0.72 -4.99
C PHE A 201 9.30 -1.78 -6.09
N GLU A 202 8.48 -2.81 -6.02
CA GLU A 202 8.41 -3.89 -7.00
C GLU A 202 6.97 -4.04 -7.52
N TRP A 203 6.81 -4.60 -8.72
CA TRP A 203 5.49 -5.04 -9.18
C TRP A 203 5.07 -6.30 -8.41
N LEU A 204 3.82 -6.32 -7.97
CA LEU A 204 3.24 -7.55 -7.43
C LEU A 204 2.79 -8.44 -8.59
N GLY A 205 3.27 -9.70 -8.64
CA GLY A 205 2.89 -10.63 -9.72
C GLY A 205 3.76 -11.83 -9.80
#